data_7827179b8e93e56eb883ed0988e8843f
#
_entry.id   7827179b8e93e56eb883ed0988e8843f
#
_cell.length_a   1.000
_cell.length_b   1.000
_cell.length_c   1.000
_cell.angle_alpha   90.00
_cell.angle_beta   90.00
_cell.angle_gamma   90.00
#
_symmetry.space_group_name_H-M   'P 1'
#
loop_
_entity.id
_entity.type
_entity.pdbx_description
1 polymer ?
#
loop_
_entity_poly.entity_id
_entity_poly.type
_entity_poly.pdbx_seq_one_letter_code
_entity_poly.pdbx_strand_id
1 'polypeptide(L)'
;MFNLIRTHVFPFIKHLNGGKESAYSRFMGSAIFLIPTERTLVKIVDGIDDLDMNNRDAMGDVYEYVLGKMAASGTNGQFRTPRHIIRMMVELMQPTLKDTVCDPAMGSAGFIVESAKYIAENYKGELLKKENQDHYKQTMFHGFDTDQTMLRIGAMNLMLHGVDNPNIAYQDSLSGDNTDADRYTLCLANPPFAGTLDKEVISKSLTAITKTTKTELLFVALFVRML
;
A
#
# COMPACT_ATOMS: atom_id res chain seq x y z
N MET A 1 16.67 7.16 -27.75
CA MET A 1 15.92 7.36 -26.51
C MET A 1 15.24 6.06 -26.04
N PHE A 2 14.36 5.41 -26.82
CA PHE A 2 13.61 4.21 -26.43
C PHE A 2 14.49 3.06 -25.91
N ASN A 3 15.53 2.67 -26.67
CA ASN A 3 16.46 1.64 -26.24
C ASN A 3 17.22 2.01 -24.95
N LEU A 4 17.65 3.26 -24.80
CA LEU A 4 18.35 3.73 -23.61
C LEU A 4 17.45 3.59 -22.36
N ILE A 5 16.20 4.05 -22.46
CA ILE A 5 15.24 3.94 -21.35
C ILE A 5 14.98 2.47 -21.03
N ARG A 6 14.71 1.64 -22.03
CA ARG A 6 14.41 0.22 -21.85
C ARG A 6 15.57 -0.58 -21.24
N THR A 7 16.82 -0.31 -21.68
CA THR A 7 17.98 -1.15 -21.33
C THR A 7 18.80 -0.60 -20.16
N HIS A 8 18.67 0.68 -19.81
CA HIS A 8 19.47 1.32 -18.77
C HIS A 8 18.59 2.01 -17.70
N VAL A 9 17.70 2.92 -18.11
CA VAL A 9 16.93 3.71 -17.14
C VAL A 9 15.93 2.85 -16.38
N PHE A 10 15.15 1.99 -17.08
CA PHE A 10 14.19 1.14 -16.44
C PHE A 10 14.83 0.09 -15.49
N PRO A 11 15.92 -0.62 -15.88
CA PRO A 11 16.68 -1.45 -14.94
C PRO A 11 17.23 -0.67 -13.74
N PHE A 12 17.72 0.57 -13.95
CA PHE A 12 18.15 1.43 -12.85
C PHE A 12 17.00 1.75 -11.88
N ILE A 13 15.83 2.14 -12.40
CA ILE A 13 14.62 2.39 -11.59
C ILE A 13 14.22 1.17 -10.75
N LYS A 14 14.33 -0.04 -11.30
CA LYS A 14 14.03 -1.27 -10.56
C LYS A 14 14.93 -1.48 -9.35
N HIS A 15 16.12 -0.90 -9.35
CA HIS A 15 17.15 -1.10 -8.31
C HIS A 15 17.53 0.22 -7.61
N LEU A 16 16.63 1.20 -7.60
CA LEU A 16 16.88 2.57 -7.09
C LEU A 16 17.46 2.61 -5.67
N ASN A 17 17.21 1.62 -4.83
CA ASN A 17 17.72 1.56 -3.46
C ASN A 17 19.03 0.76 -3.30
N GLY A 18 19.80 0.60 -4.37
CA GLY A 18 21.17 0.08 -4.31
C GLY A 18 21.31 -1.34 -3.79
N GLY A 19 20.35 -2.22 -4.09
CA GLY A 19 20.41 -3.63 -3.70
C GLY A 19 20.08 -3.93 -2.23
N LYS A 20 19.68 -2.92 -1.44
CA LYS A 20 19.12 -3.16 -0.11
C LYS A 20 17.74 -3.79 -0.23
N GLU A 21 17.42 -4.74 0.63
CA GLU A 21 16.09 -5.34 0.74
C GLU A 21 15.09 -4.30 1.28
N SER A 22 14.56 -3.47 0.39
CA SER A 22 13.46 -2.57 0.69
C SER A 22 12.15 -3.13 0.14
N ALA A 23 11.01 -2.70 0.67
CA ALA A 23 9.70 -3.04 0.11
C ALA A 23 9.63 -2.68 -1.38
N TYR A 24 10.16 -1.52 -1.76
CA TYR A 24 10.27 -1.09 -3.15
C TYR A 24 11.04 -2.09 -4.02
N SER A 25 12.25 -2.47 -3.63
CA SER A 25 13.10 -3.38 -4.42
C SER A 25 12.48 -4.78 -4.57
N ARG A 26 11.82 -5.29 -3.53
CA ARG A 26 11.13 -6.59 -3.57
C ARG A 26 10.05 -6.62 -4.64
N PHE A 27 9.21 -5.60 -4.72
CA PHE A 27 8.07 -5.58 -5.64
C PHE A 27 8.41 -5.02 -7.02
N MET A 28 9.38 -4.09 -7.12
CA MET A 28 9.83 -3.55 -8.41
C MET A 28 10.72 -4.51 -9.18
N GLY A 29 11.40 -5.43 -8.52
CA GLY A 29 12.28 -6.40 -9.18
C GLY A 29 11.62 -7.19 -10.32
N SER A 30 10.34 -7.55 -10.18
CA SER A 30 9.55 -8.26 -11.19
C SER A 30 8.88 -7.34 -12.23
N ALA A 31 9.03 -6.01 -12.14
CA ALA A 31 8.41 -5.09 -13.10
C ALA A 31 8.95 -5.28 -14.51
N ILE A 32 8.07 -5.17 -15.51
CA ILE A 32 8.38 -5.34 -16.92
C ILE A 32 8.10 -4.04 -17.66
N PHE A 33 9.01 -3.66 -18.57
CA PHE A 33 8.83 -2.50 -19.43
C PHE A 33 7.84 -2.82 -20.55
N LEU A 34 6.63 -2.28 -20.46
CA LEU A 34 5.51 -2.59 -21.38
C LEU A 34 5.17 -1.45 -22.35
N ILE A 35 5.95 -0.34 -22.37
CA ILE A 35 5.67 0.75 -23.32
C ILE A 35 5.90 0.24 -24.75
N PRO A 36 4.86 0.24 -25.61
CA PRO A 36 4.94 -0.51 -26.88
C PRO A 36 5.70 0.23 -27.98
N THR A 37 5.72 1.55 -27.97
CA THR A 37 6.29 2.36 -29.05
C THR A 37 7.10 3.56 -28.57
N GLU A 38 8.05 4.01 -29.40
CA GLU A 38 8.81 5.25 -29.16
C GLU A 38 7.89 6.46 -29.00
N ARG A 39 6.88 6.57 -29.85
CA ARG A 39 5.94 7.70 -29.81
C ARG A 39 5.18 7.78 -28.48
N THR A 40 4.79 6.62 -27.94
CA THR A 40 4.14 6.56 -26.61
C THR A 40 5.10 6.96 -25.52
N LEU A 41 6.36 6.49 -25.59
CA LEU A 41 7.38 6.85 -24.62
C LEU A 41 7.68 8.35 -24.61
N VAL A 42 7.83 8.96 -25.79
CA VAL A 42 8.06 10.42 -25.91
C VAL A 42 6.95 11.19 -25.21
N LYS A 43 5.68 10.87 -25.47
CA LYS A 43 4.55 11.52 -24.82
C LYS A 43 4.56 11.38 -23.29
N ILE A 44 5.00 10.23 -22.78
CA ILE A 44 5.12 10.00 -21.34
C ILE A 44 6.25 10.86 -20.76
N VAL A 45 7.40 10.89 -21.40
CA VAL A 45 8.56 11.68 -20.97
C VAL A 45 8.23 13.16 -20.99
N ASP A 46 7.66 13.67 -22.07
CA ASP A 46 7.24 15.08 -22.19
C ASP A 46 6.23 15.45 -21.09
N GLY A 47 5.24 14.58 -20.86
CA GLY A 47 4.24 14.81 -19.80
C GLY A 47 4.82 14.79 -18.38
N ILE A 48 5.90 14.02 -18.14
CA ILE A 48 6.61 14.01 -16.85
C ILE A 48 7.47 15.26 -16.71
N ASP A 49 8.10 15.70 -17.79
CA ASP A 49 8.99 16.89 -17.81
C ASP A 49 8.21 18.18 -17.50
N ASP A 50 6.93 18.22 -17.87
CA ASP A 50 6.03 19.33 -17.57
C ASP A 50 5.58 19.38 -16.08
N LEU A 51 5.89 18.37 -15.26
CA LEU A 51 5.49 18.33 -13.86
C LEU A 51 6.57 18.94 -12.95
N ASP A 52 6.14 19.77 -11.99
CA ASP A 52 7.04 20.22 -10.92
C ASP A 52 7.33 19.09 -9.94
N MET A 53 8.45 18.39 -10.16
CA MET A 53 8.89 17.25 -9.36
C MET A 53 9.70 17.65 -8.11
N ASN A 54 9.88 18.95 -7.83
CA ASN A 54 10.65 19.40 -6.68
C ASN A 54 9.88 19.33 -5.35
N ASN A 55 8.56 19.23 -5.41
CA ASN A 55 7.69 19.11 -4.24
C ASN A 55 7.27 17.65 -4.04
N ARG A 56 7.74 17.01 -2.94
CA ARG A 56 7.39 15.61 -2.63
C ARG A 56 5.88 15.42 -2.40
N ASP A 57 5.22 16.38 -1.78
CA ASP A 57 3.77 16.30 -1.53
C ASP A 57 3.01 16.35 -2.87
N ALA A 58 3.46 17.21 -3.80
CA ALA A 58 2.90 17.27 -5.14
C ALA A 58 3.11 15.95 -5.92
N MET A 59 4.25 15.29 -5.79
CA MET A 59 4.50 13.99 -6.43
C MET A 59 3.54 12.90 -5.91
N GLY A 60 3.33 12.85 -4.60
CA GLY A 60 2.35 11.96 -3.99
C GLY A 60 0.94 12.21 -4.51
N ASP A 61 0.53 13.47 -4.62
CA ASP A 61 -0.79 13.85 -5.12
C ASP A 61 -0.98 13.54 -6.61
N VAL A 62 0.05 13.75 -7.45
CA VAL A 62 0.04 13.35 -8.88
C VAL A 62 -0.11 11.83 -9.00
N TYR A 63 0.64 11.07 -8.21
CA TYR A 63 0.55 9.62 -8.21
C TYR A 63 -0.87 9.15 -7.82
N GLU A 64 -1.43 9.70 -6.74
CA GLU A 64 -2.79 9.44 -6.31
C GLU A 64 -3.84 9.82 -7.37
N TYR A 65 -3.64 10.93 -8.07
CA TYR A 65 -4.51 11.34 -9.18
C TYR A 65 -4.48 10.32 -10.33
N VAL A 66 -3.28 9.87 -10.73
CA VAL A 66 -3.13 8.84 -11.78
C VAL A 66 -3.82 7.54 -11.36
N LEU A 67 -3.62 7.08 -10.12
CA LEU A 67 -4.30 5.90 -9.59
C LEU A 67 -5.83 6.05 -9.60
N GLY A 68 -6.33 7.23 -9.24
CA GLY A 68 -7.76 7.54 -9.30
C GLY A 68 -8.33 7.45 -10.72
N LYS A 69 -7.57 7.94 -11.72
CA LYS A 69 -7.96 7.83 -13.15
C LYS A 69 -7.93 6.38 -13.65
N MET A 70 -6.95 5.60 -13.24
CA MET A 70 -6.87 4.17 -13.58
C MET A 70 -8.05 3.39 -13.00
N ALA A 71 -8.42 3.64 -11.75
CA ALA A 71 -9.58 3.03 -11.12
C ALA A 71 -10.89 3.40 -11.83
N ALA A 72 -11.08 4.66 -12.21
CA ALA A 72 -12.26 5.14 -12.92
C ALA A 72 -12.38 4.57 -14.35
N SER A 73 -11.26 4.19 -14.98
CA SER A 73 -11.26 3.56 -16.31
C SER A 73 -11.64 2.07 -16.30
N GLY A 74 -11.85 1.50 -15.12
CA GLY A 74 -12.23 0.08 -14.96
C GLY A 74 -11.13 -0.93 -15.35
N THR A 75 -9.92 -0.46 -15.62
CA THR A 75 -8.84 -1.28 -16.16
C THR A 75 -8.36 -2.37 -15.19
N ASN A 76 -8.57 -2.18 -13.88
CA ASN A 76 -8.13 -3.13 -12.84
C ASN A 76 -9.26 -3.68 -11.95
N GLY A 77 -10.55 -3.36 -12.23
CA GLY A 77 -11.70 -3.96 -11.52
C GLY A 77 -11.74 -3.71 -9.98
N GLN A 78 -10.84 -2.92 -9.43
CA GLN A 78 -10.73 -2.71 -8.00
C GLN A 78 -11.44 -1.43 -7.58
N PHE A 79 -12.35 -1.56 -6.62
CA PHE A 79 -13.02 -0.43 -6.01
C PHE A 79 -12.07 0.25 -5.02
N ARG A 80 -11.61 1.43 -5.38
CA ARG A 80 -10.78 2.23 -4.51
C ARG A 80 -11.65 3.07 -3.58
N THR A 81 -11.37 3.04 -2.28
CA THR A 81 -12.07 3.91 -1.33
C THR A 81 -11.75 5.37 -1.65
N PRO A 82 -12.77 6.24 -1.77
CA PRO A 82 -12.55 7.67 -2.00
C PRO A 82 -11.69 8.30 -0.90
N ARG A 83 -10.72 9.13 -1.30
CA ARG A 83 -9.72 9.70 -0.39
C ARG A 83 -10.34 10.47 0.79
N HIS A 84 -11.43 11.22 0.56
CA HIS A 84 -12.10 11.94 1.62
C HIS A 84 -12.74 11.02 2.68
N ILE A 85 -13.14 9.81 2.31
CA ILE A 85 -13.64 8.79 3.24
C ILE A 85 -12.50 8.21 4.05
N ILE A 86 -11.38 7.86 3.39
CA ILE A 86 -10.17 7.37 4.07
C ILE A 86 -9.71 8.41 5.10
N ARG A 87 -9.60 9.67 4.68
CA ARG A 87 -9.19 10.78 5.55
C ARG A 87 -10.13 10.95 6.75
N MET A 88 -11.44 10.94 6.52
CA MET A 88 -12.43 11.01 7.60
C MET A 88 -12.22 9.86 8.61
N MET A 89 -12.01 8.65 8.14
CA MET A 89 -11.79 7.50 9.03
C MET A 89 -10.51 7.65 9.83
N VAL A 90 -9.41 8.09 9.22
CA VAL A 90 -8.13 8.32 9.90
C VAL A 90 -8.23 9.46 10.92
N GLU A 91 -8.91 10.56 10.57
CA GLU A 91 -9.15 11.69 11.49
C GLU A 91 -10.00 11.29 12.70
N LEU A 92 -10.96 10.37 12.54
CA LEU A 92 -11.75 9.83 13.64
C LEU A 92 -10.93 8.89 14.54
N MET A 93 -10.05 8.09 13.96
CA MET A 93 -9.23 7.13 14.70
C MET A 93 -8.00 7.75 15.36
N GLN A 94 -7.51 8.89 14.85
CA GLN A 94 -6.40 9.67 15.42
C GLN A 94 -5.15 8.81 15.73
N PRO A 95 -4.55 8.15 14.75
CA PRO A 95 -3.37 7.31 14.98
C PRO A 95 -2.22 8.12 15.60
N THR A 96 -1.47 7.48 16.48
CA THR A 96 -0.37 8.07 17.24
C THR A 96 0.97 7.41 16.89
N LEU A 97 2.08 7.98 17.38
CA LEU A 97 3.42 7.37 17.23
C LEU A 97 3.61 6.05 18.00
N LYS A 98 2.64 5.64 18.81
CA LYS A 98 2.70 4.37 19.55
C LYS A 98 1.97 3.25 18.83
N ASP A 99 1.25 3.59 17.76
CA ASP A 99 0.41 2.63 17.07
C ASP A 99 1.23 1.78 16.11
N THR A 100 0.74 0.57 15.91
CA THR A 100 1.11 -0.32 14.82
C THR A 100 -0.13 -0.49 13.93
N VAL A 101 -0.09 0.12 12.75
CA VAL A 101 -1.22 0.23 11.83
C VAL A 101 -1.17 -0.89 10.81
N CYS A 102 -2.29 -1.59 10.60
CA CYS A 102 -2.41 -2.63 9.58
C CYS A 102 -3.61 -2.41 8.66
N ASP A 103 -3.39 -2.63 7.36
CA ASP A 103 -4.44 -2.79 6.36
C ASP A 103 -4.33 -4.19 5.74
N PRO A 104 -5.16 -5.17 6.17
CA PRO A 104 -5.10 -6.54 5.66
C PRO A 104 -5.74 -6.74 4.29
N ALA A 105 -6.16 -5.66 3.61
CA ALA A 105 -6.68 -5.65 2.24
C ALA A 105 -6.24 -4.36 1.54
N MET A 106 -4.93 -4.09 1.56
CA MET A 106 -4.38 -2.76 1.41
C MET A 106 -4.55 -2.14 0.02
N GLY A 107 -4.73 -2.92 -1.03
CA GLY A 107 -4.80 -2.40 -2.40
C GLY A 107 -3.60 -1.49 -2.70
N SER A 108 -3.88 -0.24 -3.03
CA SER A 108 -2.87 0.80 -3.27
C SER A 108 -2.29 1.45 -2.00
N ALA A 109 -2.55 0.89 -0.82
CA ALA A 109 -2.13 1.36 0.49
C ALA A 109 -2.73 2.72 0.93
N GLY A 110 -3.93 3.06 0.47
CA GLY A 110 -4.56 4.35 0.75
C GLY A 110 -4.73 4.65 2.25
N PHE A 111 -5.20 3.70 3.05
CA PHE A 111 -5.35 3.86 4.49
C PHE A 111 -4.01 4.04 5.21
N ILE A 112 -3.00 3.29 4.81
CA ILE A 112 -1.66 3.39 5.40
C ILE A 112 -1.03 4.75 5.06
N VAL A 113 -1.12 5.19 3.80
CA VAL A 113 -0.64 6.50 3.35
C VAL A 113 -1.30 7.64 4.13
N GLU A 114 -2.62 7.62 4.26
CA GLU A 114 -3.32 8.69 4.98
C GLU A 114 -3.00 8.68 6.49
N SER A 115 -2.85 7.49 7.09
CA SER A 115 -2.38 7.36 8.48
C SER A 115 -0.97 7.92 8.65
N ALA A 116 -0.07 7.64 7.69
CA ALA A 116 1.28 8.18 7.70
C ALA A 116 1.30 9.71 7.58
N LYS A 117 0.47 10.28 6.68
CA LYS A 117 0.31 11.74 6.56
C LYS A 117 -0.21 12.36 7.86
N TYR A 118 -1.26 11.79 8.43
CA TYR A 118 -1.83 12.26 9.69
C TYR A 118 -0.79 12.32 10.81
N ILE A 119 0.01 11.27 10.96
CA ILE A 119 1.08 11.21 11.96
C ILE A 119 2.17 12.24 11.64
N ALA A 120 2.60 12.35 10.39
CA ALA A 120 3.62 13.31 9.98
C ALA A 120 3.17 14.77 10.19
N GLU A 121 1.89 15.07 10.04
CA GLU A 121 1.34 16.42 10.26
C GLU A 121 1.18 16.76 11.74
N ASN A 122 0.71 15.80 12.56
CA ASN A 122 0.35 16.05 13.95
C ASN A 122 1.52 15.84 14.94
N TYR A 123 2.55 15.07 14.55
CA TYR A 123 3.67 14.70 15.43
C TYR A 123 5.04 15.13 14.89
N LYS A 124 5.11 16.22 14.12
CA LYS A 124 6.36 16.72 13.48
C LYS A 124 7.55 16.82 14.43
N GLY A 125 7.32 17.35 15.64
CA GLY A 125 8.38 17.53 16.64
C GLY A 125 8.90 16.21 17.19
N GLU A 126 8.00 15.28 17.47
CA GLU A 126 8.32 13.97 18.04
C GLU A 126 8.99 13.05 17.02
N LEU A 127 8.68 13.20 15.73
CA LEU A 127 9.32 12.47 14.63
C LEU A 127 10.79 12.84 14.42
N LEU A 128 11.27 13.93 15.03
CA LEU A 128 12.71 14.25 15.03
C LEU A 128 13.51 13.32 15.96
N LYS A 129 12.87 12.64 16.91
CA LYS A 129 13.52 11.65 17.76
C LYS A 129 13.78 10.38 16.94
N LYS A 130 15.00 9.88 17.00
CA LYS A 130 15.45 8.72 16.21
C LYS A 130 14.56 7.49 16.42
N GLU A 131 14.17 7.19 17.64
CA GLU A 131 13.31 6.05 17.98
C GLU A 131 11.96 6.13 17.26
N ASN A 132 11.29 7.29 17.28
CA ASN A 132 10.01 7.50 16.62
C ASN A 132 10.17 7.45 15.08
N GLN A 133 11.28 7.98 14.56
CA GLN A 133 11.59 7.95 13.15
C GLN A 133 11.83 6.50 12.66
N ASP A 134 12.58 5.72 13.43
CA ASP A 134 12.84 4.31 13.10
C ASP A 134 11.54 3.49 13.15
N HIS A 135 10.69 3.72 14.16
CA HIS A 135 9.38 3.08 14.23
C HIS A 135 8.50 3.47 13.04
N TYR A 136 8.34 4.75 12.76
CA TYR A 136 7.54 5.27 11.64
C TYR A 136 7.97 4.69 10.29
N LYS A 137 9.28 4.57 10.05
CA LYS A 137 9.82 4.14 8.75
C LYS A 137 9.85 2.62 8.55
N GLN A 138 9.90 1.83 9.63
CA GLN A 138 10.24 0.41 9.53
C GLN A 138 9.23 -0.54 10.17
N THR A 139 8.55 -0.14 11.24
CA THR A 139 7.75 -1.09 12.04
C THR A 139 6.30 -0.67 12.27
N MET A 140 5.94 0.57 11.99
CA MET A 140 4.60 1.09 12.26
C MET A 140 3.57 0.59 11.25
N PHE A 141 3.92 0.50 9.96
CA PHE A 141 2.95 0.29 8.89
C PHE A 141 3.05 -1.10 8.29
N HIS A 142 1.91 -1.80 8.29
CA HIS A 142 1.75 -3.16 7.79
C HIS A 142 0.60 -3.22 6.78
N GLY A 143 0.74 -4.07 5.76
CA GLY A 143 -0.31 -4.26 4.78
C GLY A 143 -0.17 -5.56 4.01
N PHE A 144 -1.31 -6.16 3.68
CA PHE A 144 -1.37 -7.41 2.94
C PHE A 144 -2.26 -7.27 1.70
N ASP A 145 -1.86 -7.93 0.64
CA ASP A 145 -2.67 -8.07 -0.57
C ASP A 145 -2.28 -9.36 -1.31
N THR A 146 -3.20 -9.90 -2.07
CA THR A 146 -2.98 -11.07 -2.94
C THR A 146 -2.69 -10.67 -4.40
N ASP A 147 -2.69 -9.39 -4.72
CA ASP A 147 -2.34 -8.87 -6.04
C ASP A 147 -0.94 -8.26 -6.03
N GLN A 148 -0.01 -8.88 -6.75
CA GLN A 148 1.37 -8.41 -6.93
C GLN A 148 1.44 -6.99 -7.52
N THR A 149 0.46 -6.62 -8.36
CA THR A 149 0.41 -5.28 -8.95
C THR A 149 0.03 -4.25 -7.88
N MET A 150 -0.92 -4.59 -7.00
CA MET A 150 -1.29 -3.71 -5.89
C MET A 150 -0.16 -3.55 -4.89
N LEU A 151 0.56 -4.61 -4.55
CA LEU A 151 1.74 -4.53 -3.69
C LEU A 151 2.82 -3.62 -4.26
N ARG A 152 3.04 -3.68 -5.57
CA ARG A 152 3.97 -2.77 -6.28
C ARG A 152 3.49 -1.32 -6.22
N ILE A 153 2.23 -1.08 -6.54
CA ILE A 153 1.62 0.25 -6.48
C ILE A 153 1.66 0.79 -5.04
N GLY A 154 1.29 -0.02 -4.06
CA GLY A 154 1.31 0.35 -2.64
C GLY A 154 2.72 0.67 -2.15
N ALA A 155 3.73 -0.14 -2.51
CA ALA A 155 5.13 0.14 -2.16
C ALA A 155 5.61 1.49 -2.71
N MET A 156 5.27 1.80 -3.98
CA MET A 156 5.61 3.09 -4.59
C MET A 156 4.86 4.24 -3.91
N ASN A 157 3.58 4.06 -3.63
CA ASN A 157 2.75 5.06 -2.97
C ASN A 157 3.30 5.41 -1.58
N LEU A 158 3.61 4.41 -0.78
CA LEU A 158 4.18 4.57 0.56
C LEU A 158 5.54 5.28 0.52
N MET A 159 6.42 4.87 -0.39
CA MET A 159 7.73 5.52 -0.57
C MET A 159 7.60 7.00 -0.93
N LEU A 160 6.69 7.37 -1.84
CA LEU A 160 6.43 8.75 -2.23
C LEU A 160 5.91 9.61 -1.07
N HIS A 161 5.27 8.98 -0.07
CA HIS A 161 4.77 9.63 1.13
C HIS A 161 5.68 9.47 2.36
N GLY A 162 6.96 9.12 2.15
CA GLY A 162 7.99 9.11 3.19
C GLY A 162 8.02 7.87 4.08
N VAL A 163 7.27 6.83 3.74
CA VAL A 163 7.37 5.52 4.38
C VAL A 163 8.34 4.65 3.58
N ASP A 164 9.60 4.66 3.96
CA ASP A 164 10.68 4.11 3.12
C ASP A 164 10.69 2.58 3.08
N ASN A 165 10.32 1.91 4.17
CA ASN A 165 10.39 0.44 4.25
C ASN A 165 9.20 -0.16 5.04
N PRO A 166 7.97 -0.03 4.53
CA PRO A 166 6.79 -0.58 5.18
C PRO A 166 6.79 -2.12 5.18
N ASN A 167 6.14 -2.72 6.18
CA ASN A 167 5.96 -4.17 6.27
C ASN A 167 4.77 -4.62 5.42
N ILE A 168 4.91 -4.57 4.11
CA ILE A 168 3.89 -5.05 3.18
C ILE A 168 4.27 -6.41 2.59
N ALA A 169 3.29 -7.30 2.45
CA ALA A 169 3.53 -8.66 2.00
C ALA A 169 2.42 -9.20 1.09
N TYR A 170 2.81 -10.12 0.20
CA TYR A 170 1.86 -10.96 -0.52
C TYR A 170 1.30 -11.98 0.47
N GLN A 171 0.03 -11.85 0.80
CA GLN A 171 -0.62 -12.71 1.78
C GLN A 171 -2.13 -12.71 1.60
N ASP A 172 -2.74 -13.88 1.58
CA ASP A 172 -4.18 -14.01 1.77
C ASP A 172 -4.49 -13.89 3.27
N SER A 173 -5.10 -12.77 3.63
CA SER A 173 -5.38 -12.40 5.01
C SER A 173 -6.34 -13.35 5.72
N LEU A 174 -7.19 -14.06 4.97
CA LEU A 174 -8.18 -14.99 5.52
C LEU A 174 -7.69 -16.43 5.56
N SER A 175 -6.54 -16.72 4.93
CA SER A 175 -5.96 -18.07 4.89
C SER A 175 -5.33 -18.50 6.21
N GLY A 176 -5.03 -19.80 6.31
CA GLY A 176 -4.30 -20.37 7.46
C GLY A 176 -2.85 -19.88 7.59
N ASP A 177 -2.29 -19.29 6.53
CA ASP A 177 -0.93 -18.76 6.54
C ASP A 177 -0.85 -17.42 7.30
N ASN A 178 -1.97 -16.72 7.46
CA ASN A 178 -2.03 -15.55 8.32
C ASN A 178 -2.23 -15.98 9.78
N THR A 179 -1.14 -15.87 10.55
CA THR A 179 -1.11 -16.22 11.98
C THR A 179 -1.08 -15.00 12.90
N ASP A 180 -1.18 -13.79 12.37
CA ASP A 180 -1.14 -12.56 13.16
C ASP A 180 -2.33 -12.51 14.15
N ALA A 181 -2.02 -12.36 15.44
CA ALA A 181 -2.96 -12.21 16.54
C ALA A 181 -2.37 -11.24 17.56
N ASP A 182 -3.21 -10.36 18.14
CA ASP A 182 -2.82 -9.36 19.15
C ASP A 182 -1.53 -8.58 18.76
N ARG A 183 -1.40 -8.24 17.48
CA ARG A 183 -0.16 -7.69 16.92
C ARG A 183 -0.26 -6.21 16.56
N TYR A 184 -1.44 -5.74 16.28
CA TYR A 184 -1.68 -4.38 15.82
C TYR A 184 -2.52 -3.62 16.83
N THR A 185 -2.38 -2.29 16.83
CA THR A 185 -3.20 -1.42 17.68
C THR A 185 -4.29 -0.71 16.90
N LEU A 186 -4.17 -0.70 15.56
CA LEU A 186 -5.13 -0.10 14.66
C LEU A 186 -5.22 -0.88 13.35
N CYS A 187 -6.42 -1.33 13.00
CA CYS A 187 -6.73 -1.89 11.70
C CYS A 187 -7.67 -0.96 10.93
N LEU A 188 -7.26 -0.54 9.74
CA LEU A 188 -8.06 0.30 8.83
C LEU A 188 -8.05 -0.35 7.45
N ALA A 189 -9.21 -0.74 6.95
CA ALA A 189 -9.33 -1.39 5.65
C ALA A 189 -10.69 -1.18 5.01
N ASN A 190 -10.73 -1.36 3.69
CA ASN A 190 -11.95 -1.58 2.93
C ASN A 190 -11.85 -2.95 2.26
N PRO A 191 -12.18 -4.05 2.95
CA PRO A 191 -12.02 -5.39 2.42
C PRO A 191 -12.96 -5.64 1.23
N PRO A 192 -12.66 -6.65 0.38
CA PRO A 192 -13.49 -6.99 -0.77
C PRO A 192 -14.92 -7.34 -0.33
N PHE A 193 -15.90 -6.80 -1.08
CA PHE A 193 -17.32 -7.06 -0.86
C PHE A 193 -17.75 -8.30 -1.61
N ALA A 194 -18.69 -9.01 -1.04
CA ALA A 194 -19.35 -10.17 -1.64
C ALA A 194 -18.39 -11.28 -2.13
N GLY A 195 -18.36 -12.33 -1.42
CA GLY A 195 -17.66 -13.56 -1.76
C GLY A 195 -17.97 -14.62 -0.74
N THR A 196 -17.88 -15.85 -1.19
CA THR A 196 -17.95 -17.01 -0.31
C THR A 196 -16.69 -17.81 -0.55
N LEU A 197 -15.93 -18.04 0.50
CA LEU A 197 -14.69 -18.82 0.42
C LEU A 197 -14.99 -20.28 0.77
N ASP A 198 -14.20 -21.18 0.19
CA ASP A 198 -14.22 -22.57 0.59
C ASP A 198 -13.71 -22.68 2.04
N LYS A 199 -14.45 -23.44 2.85
CA LYS A 199 -14.13 -23.61 4.27
C LYS A 199 -12.73 -24.16 4.52
N GLU A 200 -12.20 -24.92 3.58
CA GLU A 200 -10.86 -25.54 3.67
C GLU A 200 -9.72 -24.52 3.57
N VAL A 201 -9.96 -23.39 2.90
CA VAL A 201 -8.97 -22.31 2.72
C VAL A 201 -8.98 -21.36 3.93
N ILE A 202 -10.12 -21.22 4.61
CA ILE A 202 -10.27 -20.27 5.70
C ILE A 202 -9.46 -20.73 6.92
N SER A 203 -8.75 -19.79 7.53
CA SER A 203 -8.02 -20.02 8.78
C SER A 203 -8.94 -20.62 9.86
N LYS A 204 -8.49 -21.70 10.49
CA LYS A 204 -9.22 -22.35 11.59
C LYS A 204 -9.47 -21.42 12.77
N SER A 205 -8.56 -20.48 13.02
CA SER A 205 -8.72 -19.48 14.08
C SER A 205 -9.89 -18.53 13.79
N LEU A 206 -10.14 -18.17 12.53
CA LEU A 206 -11.30 -17.35 12.14
C LEU A 206 -12.61 -18.13 12.22
N THR A 207 -12.60 -19.39 11.79
CA THR A 207 -13.79 -20.25 11.91
C THR A 207 -14.15 -20.63 13.35
N ALA A 208 -13.21 -20.50 14.28
CA ALA A 208 -13.47 -20.61 15.72
C ALA A 208 -14.22 -19.39 16.27
N ILE A 209 -13.94 -18.19 15.72
CA ILE A 209 -14.63 -16.94 16.12
C ILE A 209 -16.02 -16.87 15.47
N THR A 210 -16.12 -17.24 14.19
CA THR A 210 -17.38 -17.15 13.43
C THR A 210 -17.56 -18.34 12.50
N LYS A 211 -18.79 -18.88 12.45
CA LYS A 211 -19.15 -20.03 11.60
C LYS A 211 -19.67 -19.60 10.22
N THR A 212 -19.03 -18.61 9.64
CA THR A 212 -19.42 -18.06 8.32
C THR A 212 -18.37 -18.37 7.25
N THR A 213 -18.81 -18.30 6.00
CA THR A 213 -17.91 -18.29 4.82
C THR A 213 -17.99 -16.97 4.07
N LYS A 214 -18.78 -16.01 4.57
CA LYS A 214 -18.93 -14.68 3.96
C LYS A 214 -17.71 -13.85 4.26
N THR A 215 -17.09 -13.33 3.20
CA THR A 215 -15.83 -12.58 3.23
C THR A 215 -15.88 -11.40 4.22
N GLU A 216 -16.97 -10.63 4.21
CA GLU A 216 -17.10 -9.43 5.06
C GLU A 216 -17.06 -9.79 6.56
N LEU A 217 -17.75 -10.86 6.95
CA LEU A 217 -17.79 -11.29 8.35
C LEU A 217 -16.46 -11.95 8.79
N LEU A 218 -15.77 -12.60 7.84
CA LEU A 218 -14.44 -13.15 8.10
C LEU A 218 -13.41 -12.04 8.33
N PHE A 219 -13.49 -10.92 7.59
CA PHE A 219 -12.64 -9.75 7.85
C PHE A 219 -12.93 -9.11 9.22
N VAL A 220 -14.18 -9.04 9.66
CA VAL A 220 -14.49 -8.60 11.02
C VAL A 220 -13.86 -9.51 12.07
N ALA A 221 -13.97 -10.84 11.89
CA ALA A 221 -13.31 -11.81 12.77
C ALA A 221 -11.78 -11.69 12.74
N LEU A 222 -11.22 -11.41 11.56
CA LEU A 222 -9.80 -11.15 11.39
C LEU A 222 -9.36 -9.92 12.19
N PHE A 223 -10.08 -8.80 12.09
CA PHE A 223 -9.75 -7.58 12.87
C PHE A 223 -9.75 -7.85 14.37
N VAL A 224 -10.77 -8.59 14.88
CA VAL A 224 -10.81 -8.99 16.29
C VAL A 224 -9.63 -9.85 16.70
N ARG A 225 -9.13 -10.72 15.81
CA ARG A 225 -7.95 -11.55 16.08
C ARG A 225 -6.65 -10.75 16.05
N MET A 226 -6.55 -9.77 15.15
CA MET A 226 -5.33 -9.02 14.89
C MET A 226 -5.08 -7.90 15.91
N LEU A 227 -6.15 -7.34 16.50
CA LEU A 227 -6.14 -6.29 17.53
C LEU A 227 -6.03 -6.86 18.94
#